data_46e06f57e4cf052c5e8d0dc2d893b98f
#
_entry.id   46e06f57e4cf052c5e8d0dc2d893b98f
#
_cell.length_a   1.000
_cell.length_b   1.000
_cell.length_c   1.000
_cell.angle_alpha   90.00
_cell.angle_beta   90.00
_cell.angle_gamma   90.00
#
_symmetry.space_group_name_H-M   'P 1'
#
loop_
_entity.id
_entity.type
_entity.pdbx_description
1 polymer ?
#
loop_
_entity_poly.entity_id
_entity_poly.type
_entity_poly.pdbx_seq_one_letter_code
_entity_poly.pdbx_strand_id
1 'polypeptide(L)'
;MSDQQDEFEEASDPELLDDETETEWVGEEEWDDEEEENVALVEEEVPSFIDNGDGTISDTQANLMWKKDDSFKEYGYGINWFEAQDYCEMLNEKQFAGYDDWRLPSGEEAKSVFSFTQSNTDKDGAETHISELFEPGGGHNTWTYEEKPDYEQYAQKFSFITGNDMWEHKDNEYYHCRVTRDVIQEEWEPEWRKDTKSFER
;
A
#
# COMPACT_ATOMS: atom_id res chain seq x y z
N MET A 1 -61.43 12.94 -28.26
CA MET A 1 -61.11 12.74 -29.67
C MET A 1 -59.72 12.16 -29.67
N SER A 2 -59.46 10.95 -29.99
CA SER A 2 -60.19 9.74 -30.36
C SER A 2 -59.33 8.54 -29.95
N ASP A 3 -60.06 7.57 -29.40
CA ASP A 3 -59.61 6.21 -29.15
C ASP A 3 -59.02 5.56 -30.40
N GLN A 4 -58.05 4.69 -30.23
CA GLN A 4 -57.93 3.46 -30.98
C GLN A 4 -57.33 2.38 -30.12
N GLN A 5 -58.20 1.47 -29.72
CA GLN A 5 -57.93 0.10 -29.30
C GLN A 5 -57.58 -0.69 -30.56
N ASP A 6 -56.55 -1.52 -30.49
CA ASP A 6 -56.35 -2.63 -31.40
C ASP A 6 -56.28 -3.93 -30.62
N GLU A 7 -57.19 -4.78 -31.00
CA GLU A 7 -57.51 -6.10 -30.48
C GLU A 7 -56.39 -7.11 -30.71
N PHE A 8 -56.27 -7.98 -29.77
CA PHE A 8 -55.40 -9.15 -29.80
C PHE A 8 -56.20 -10.35 -30.26
N GLU A 9 -55.90 -10.89 -31.42
CA GLU A 9 -56.45 -12.17 -31.91
C GLU A 9 -55.67 -13.35 -31.29
N GLU A 10 -56.43 -14.22 -30.72
CA GLU A 10 -56.15 -15.56 -30.25
C GLU A 10 -56.06 -16.52 -31.44
N ALA A 11 -54.98 -17.26 -31.59
CA ALA A 11 -54.87 -18.36 -32.53
C ALA A 11 -54.37 -19.63 -31.85
N SER A 12 -55.31 -20.47 -31.61
CA SER A 12 -55.42 -21.92 -31.42
C SER A 12 -54.20 -22.80 -31.83
N ASP A 13 -53.97 -23.73 -30.90
CA ASP A 13 -53.25 -25.00 -30.94
C ASP A 13 -53.63 -25.89 -32.15
N PRO A 14 -52.66 -26.69 -32.64
CA PRO A 14 -52.98 -28.08 -32.94
C PRO A 14 -51.97 -29.11 -32.44
N GLU A 15 -52.53 -30.07 -31.71
CA GLU A 15 -52.34 -31.51 -31.85
C GLU A 15 -51.00 -32.19 -31.64
N LEU A 16 -51.03 -33.00 -30.62
CA LEU A 16 -50.24 -34.16 -30.26
C LEU A 16 -49.92 -35.08 -31.44
N LEU A 17 -48.69 -35.46 -31.59
CA LEU A 17 -48.29 -36.74 -32.15
C LEU A 17 -47.26 -37.39 -31.22
N ASP A 18 -47.67 -38.49 -30.64
CA ASP A 18 -46.87 -39.52 -30.00
C ASP A 18 -45.86 -40.08 -31.00
N ASP A 19 -44.60 -40.12 -30.63
CA ASP A 19 -43.66 -41.09 -31.20
C ASP A 19 -42.71 -41.60 -30.09
N GLU A 20 -43.07 -42.79 -29.60
CA GLU A 20 -42.26 -43.58 -28.70
C GLU A 20 -41.06 -44.10 -29.48
N THR A 21 -39.87 -43.58 -29.20
CA THR A 21 -38.64 -44.30 -29.48
C THR A 21 -37.80 -44.36 -28.20
N GLU A 22 -37.84 -45.55 -27.61
CA GLU A 22 -36.88 -45.97 -26.59
C GLU A 22 -35.43 -45.82 -27.15
N THR A 23 -34.65 -44.97 -26.57
CA THR A 23 -33.18 -45.04 -26.68
C THR A 23 -32.58 -45.32 -25.30
N GLU A 24 -32.05 -46.49 -25.21
CA GLU A 24 -31.21 -47.04 -24.15
C GLU A 24 -30.07 -46.03 -23.81
N TRP A 25 -30.11 -45.46 -22.62
CA TRP A 25 -29.01 -44.71 -22.07
C TRP A 25 -28.03 -45.68 -21.39
N VAL A 26 -26.94 -46.04 -22.08
CA VAL A 26 -25.78 -46.68 -21.51
C VAL A 26 -24.69 -45.61 -21.42
N GLY A 27 -24.26 -45.31 -20.25
CA GLY A 27 -23.08 -44.49 -20.03
C GLY A 27 -23.18 -43.69 -18.71
N GLU A 28 -22.95 -44.34 -17.58
CA GLU A 28 -22.49 -43.68 -16.38
C GLU A 28 -21.07 -43.17 -16.67
N GLU A 29 -20.96 -41.92 -17.11
CA GLU A 29 -19.67 -41.21 -17.08
C GLU A 29 -19.55 -40.68 -15.63
N GLU A 30 -18.70 -41.36 -14.85
CA GLU A 30 -18.13 -40.83 -13.63
C GLU A 30 -17.40 -39.51 -13.97
N TRP A 31 -18.02 -38.41 -13.60
CA TRP A 31 -17.33 -37.14 -13.55
C TRP A 31 -16.42 -37.18 -12.33
N ASP A 32 -15.11 -37.34 -12.56
CA ASP A 32 -14.08 -37.09 -11.57
C ASP A 32 -14.10 -35.58 -11.24
N ASP A 33 -14.88 -35.19 -10.26
CA ASP A 33 -14.85 -33.89 -9.59
C ASP A 33 -13.63 -33.83 -8.64
N GLU A 34 -12.42 -33.90 -9.17
CA GLU A 34 -11.21 -33.54 -8.46
C GLU A 34 -10.42 -32.47 -9.23
N GLU A 35 -11.08 -31.35 -9.60
CA GLU A 35 -10.37 -30.11 -9.73
C GLU A 35 -10.43 -29.38 -8.37
N GLU A 36 -9.63 -29.84 -7.41
CA GLU A 36 -9.21 -28.98 -6.33
C GLU A 36 -8.54 -27.75 -6.96
N GLU A 37 -9.33 -26.68 -7.14
CA GLU A 37 -8.78 -25.35 -7.37
C GLU A 37 -7.79 -25.10 -6.24
N ASN A 38 -6.53 -25.34 -6.51
CA ASN A 38 -5.42 -24.86 -5.70
C ASN A 38 -5.39 -23.35 -5.83
N VAL A 39 -6.33 -22.69 -5.15
CA VAL A 39 -6.27 -21.25 -4.89
C VAL A 39 -5.08 -21.09 -3.97
N ALA A 40 -3.91 -20.91 -4.57
CA ALA A 40 -2.76 -20.43 -3.85
C ALA A 40 -3.21 -19.11 -3.18
N LEU A 41 -3.51 -19.21 -1.87
CA LEU A 41 -3.65 -18.04 -1.02
C LEU A 41 -2.33 -17.31 -1.18
N VAL A 42 -2.35 -16.22 -1.94
CA VAL A 42 -1.27 -15.25 -1.92
C VAL A 42 -1.34 -14.69 -0.50
N GLU A 43 -0.55 -15.27 0.41
CA GLU A 43 -0.30 -14.65 1.69
C GLU A 43 0.35 -13.29 1.34
N GLU A 44 -0.44 -12.22 1.43
CA GLU A 44 0.12 -10.87 1.41
C GLU A 44 1.11 -10.82 2.57
N GLU A 45 2.39 -10.76 2.23
CA GLU A 45 3.45 -10.63 3.23
C GLU A 45 3.21 -9.32 3.98
N VAL A 46 2.70 -9.44 5.21
CA VAL A 46 2.53 -8.29 6.10
C VAL A 46 3.92 -7.71 6.36
N PRO A 47 4.14 -6.39 6.15
CA PRO A 47 5.43 -5.77 6.43
C PRO A 47 5.90 -6.10 7.84
N SER A 48 7.15 -6.50 7.96
CA SER A 48 7.73 -6.85 9.26
C SER A 48 8.26 -5.58 9.92
N PHE A 49 7.44 -4.93 10.76
CA PHE A 49 7.80 -3.73 11.49
C PHE A 49 8.26 -4.03 12.92
N ILE A 50 9.28 -3.31 13.37
CA ILE A 50 9.82 -3.39 14.74
C ILE A 50 9.88 -1.97 15.32
N ASP A 51 9.21 -1.74 16.46
CA ASP A 51 9.35 -0.50 17.23
C ASP A 51 10.71 -0.51 17.96
N ASN A 52 11.58 0.43 17.63
CA ASN A 52 12.91 0.53 18.21
C ASN A 52 12.92 1.20 19.62
N GLY A 53 11.79 1.77 20.04
CA GLY A 53 11.64 2.41 21.34
C GLY A 53 12.28 3.80 21.45
N ASP A 54 12.84 4.34 20.39
CA ASP A 54 13.51 5.65 20.30
C ASP A 54 12.74 6.66 19.43
N GLY A 55 11.49 6.33 19.06
CA GLY A 55 10.66 7.12 18.16
C GLY A 55 10.80 6.70 16.68
N THR A 56 11.45 5.56 16.43
CA THR A 56 11.61 5.01 15.09
C THR A 56 11.01 3.60 14.97
N ILE A 57 10.72 3.21 13.75
CA ILE A 57 10.23 1.88 13.36
C ILE A 57 11.13 1.34 12.26
N SER A 58 11.66 0.14 12.45
CA SER A 58 12.38 -0.57 11.39
C SER A 58 11.44 -1.39 10.54
N ASP A 59 11.50 -1.22 9.22
CA ASP A 59 10.93 -2.11 8.23
C ASP A 59 12.04 -3.07 7.76
N THR A 60 11.97 -4.31 8.26
CA THR A 60 13.02 -5.31 8.00
C THR A 60 12.95 -5.89 6.58
N GLN A 61 11.83 -5.76 5.89
CA GLN A 61 11.66 -6.25 4.53
C GLN A 61 12.18 -5.23 3.51
N ALA A 62 11.85 -3.96 3.71
CA ALA A 62 12.30 -2.89 2.83
C ALA A 62 13.71 -2.37 3.19
N ASN A 63 14.31 -2.79 4.31
CA ASN A 63 15.55 -2.24 4.87
C ASN A 63 15.47 -0.72 5.08
N LEU A 64 14.34 -0.28 5.59
CA LEU A 64 14.08 1.13 5.89
C LEU A 64 13.88 1.34 7.39
N MET A 65 14.16 2.54 7.82
CA MET A 65 13.77 3.04 9.14
C MET A 65 12.86 4.24 8.97
N TRP A 66 11.72 4.20 9.63
CA TRP A 66 10.70 5.24 9.58
C TRP A 66 10.65 6.01 10.89
N LYS A 67 10.41 7.32 10.84
CA LYS A 67 9.98 8.05 12.02
C LYS A 67 8.58 7.60 12.39
N LYS A 68 8.37 7.28 13.68
CA LYS A 68 7.13 6.70 14.19
C LYS A 68 5.92 7.64 14.03
N ASP A 69 6.13 8.93 14.27
CA ASP A 69 5.18 10.01 13.99
C ASP A 69 5.52 10.73 12.67
N ASP A 70 4.73 11.72 12.30
CA ASP A 70 4.91 12.50 11.09
C ASP A 70 4.92 14.01 11.36
N SER A 71 5.04 14.83 10.33
CA SER A 71 5.09 16.29 10.45
C SER A 71 3.84 16.89 11.09
N PHE A 72 2.65 16.28 10.92
CA PHE A 72 1.43 16.79 11.56
C PHE A 72 1.49 16.68 13.08
N LYS A 73 2.02 15.60 13.63
CA LYS A 73 2.16 15.42 15.08
C LYS A 73 3.07 16.48 15.70
N GLU A 74 4.02 16.99 14.93
CA GLU A 74 4.99 17.99 15.39
C GLU A 74 4.48 19.42 15.19
N TYR A 75 3.83 19.73 14.06
CA TYR A 75 3.40 21.07 13.69
C TYR A 75 1.92 21.37 13.98
N GLY A 76 1.05 20.33 13.91
CA GLY A 76 -0.40 20.46 14.05
C GLY A 76 -1.12 21.01 12.84
N TYR A 77 -0.43 21.12 11.70
CA TYR A 77 -0.97 21.58 10.41
C TYR A 77 -0.30 20.87 9.23
N GLY A 78 -0.88 21.01 8.06
CA GLY A 78 -0.32 20.47 6.82
C GLY A 78 0.81 21.35 6.28
N ILE A 79 1.73 20.75 5.55
CA ILE A 79 2.92 21.40 5.00
C ILE A 79 3.02 21.17 3.48
N ASN A 80 3.62 22.11 2.77
CA ASN A 80 3.92 21.97 1.37
C ASN A 80 5.19 21.13 1.13
N TRP A 81 5.51 20.84 -0.14
CA TRP A 81 6.61 19.95 -0.47
C TRP A 81 8.00 20.51 -0.10
N PHE A 82 8.18 21.82 -0.17
CA PHE A 82 9.43 22.47 0.22
C PHE A 82 9.61 22.42 1.74
N GLU A 83 8.56 22.71 2.49
CA GLU A 83 8.54 22.59 3.95
C GLU A 83 8.74 21.14 4.41
N ALA A 84 8.32 20.15 3.59
CA ALA A 84 8.59 18.74 3.88
C ALA A 84 10.08 18.39 3.75
N GLN A 85 10.82 19.04 2.83
CA GLN A 85 12.27 18.92 2.75
C GLN A 85 12.95 19.63 3.91
N ASP A 86 12.51 20.86 4.26
CA ASP A 86 13.00 21.58 5.42
C ASP A 86 12.78 20.76 6.72
N TYR A 87 11.68 20.00 6.80
CA TYR A 87 11.42 19.07 7.89
C TYR A 87 12.47 17.96 7.99
N CYS A 88 12.86 17.37 6.86
CA CYS A 88 13.94 16.38 6.84
C CYS A 88 15.27 17.02 7.28
N GLU A 89 15.59 18.21 6.78
CA GLU A 89 16.82 18.93 7.17
C GLU A 89 16.83 19.24 8.67
N MET A 90 15.72 19.69 9.22
CA MET A 90 15.58 19.95 10.67
C MET A 90 15.82 18.70 11.51
N LEU A 91 15.33 17.54 11.10
CA LEU A 91 15.57 16.27 11.79
C LEU A 91 17.05 15.85 11.72
N ASN A 92 17.69 16.06 10.57
CA ASN A 92 19.11 15.79 10.35
C ASN A 92 20.00 16.70 11.20
N GLU A 93 19.70 17.99 11.26
CA GLU A 93 20.39 18.94 12.15
C GLU A 93 20.27 18.57 13.62
N LYS A 94 19.09 18.09 14.05
CA LYS A 94 18.86 17.62 15.42
C LYS A 94 19.44 16.23 15.69
N GLN A 95 19.92 15.55 14.68
CA GLN A 95 20.34 14.13 14.75
C GLN A 95 19.26 13.25 15.40
N PHE A 96 18.01 13.35 14.89
CA PHE A 96 16.90 12.61 15.46
C PHE A 96 17.20 11.11 15.52
N ALA A 97 16.97 10.50 16.68
CA ALA A 97 17.32 9.11 16.98
C ALA A 97 18.82 8.75 16.73
N GLY A 98 19.70 9.77 16.64
CA GLY A 98 21.14 9.59 16.39
C GLY A 98 21.55 9.54 14.92
N TYR A 99 20.61 9.88 14.00
CA TYR A 99 20.83 9.84 12.56
C TYR A 99 20.71 11.23 11.92
N ASP A 100 21.43 11.45 10.82
CA ASP A 100 21.50 12.70 10.06
C ASP A 100 21.21 12.52 8.56
N ASP A 101 20.54 11.43 8.18
CA ASP A 101 20.23 11.02 6.82
C ASP A 101 18.73 10.79 6.57
N TRP A 102 17.86 11.44 7.37
CA TRP A 102 16.42 11.44 7.18
C TRP A 102 16.05 12.13 5.87
N ARG A 103 15.12 11.53 5.13
CA ARG A 103 14.68 12.01 3.83
C ARG A 103 13.19 11.74 3.58
N LEU A 104 12.64 12.36 2.55
CA LEU A 104 11.36 11.96 2.00
C LEU A 104 11.45 10.52 1.45
N PRO A 105 10.39 9.72 1.58
CA PRO A 105 10.31 8.42 0.94
C PRO A 105 10.14 8.56 -0.57
N SER A 106 10.42 7.48 -1.31
CA SER A 106 9.86 7.28 -2.64
C SER A 106 8.40 6.85 -2.58
N GLY A 107 7.69 6.89 -3.72
CA GLY A 107 6.33 6.36 -3.83
C GLY A 107 6.27 4.87 -3.50
N GLU A 108 7.25 4.09 -3.96
CA GLU A 108 7.34 2.66 -3.66
C GLU A 108 7.65 2.40 -2.18
N GLU A 109 8.50 3.21 -1.56
CA GLU A 109 8.76 3.12 -0.12
C GLU A 109 7.53 3.51 0.70
N ALA A 110 6.80 4.57 0.33
CA ALA A 110 5.56 4.94 0.98
C ALA A 110 4.49 3.85 0.84
N LYS A 111 4.48 3.15 -0.29
CA LYS A 111 3.60 2.02 -0.54
C LYS A 111 3.97 0.78 0.29
N SER A 112 5.24 0.57 0.62
CA SER A 112 5.67 -0.59 1.42
C SER A 112 5.06 -0.63 2.81
N VAL A 113 4.71 0.53 3.39
CA VAL A 113 4.06 0.61 4.71
C VAL A 113 2.54 0.53 4.66
N PHE A 114 1.96 0.47 3.45
CA PHE A 114 0.52 0.39 3.24
C PHE A 114 0.04 -1.05 3.08
N SER A 115 -1.02 -1.44 3.81
CA SER A 115 -1.73 -2.70 3.60
C SER A 115 -3.17 -2.58 4.07
N PHE A 116 -4.13 -3.00 3.26
CA PHE A 116 -5.54 -3.06 3.64
C PHE A 116 -5.84 -3.98 4.83
N THR A 117 -4.88 -4.83 5.23
CA THR A 117 -5.00 -5.68 6.41
C THR A 117 -4.61 -4.95 7.70
N GLN A 118 -4.04 -3.76 7.59
CA GLN A 118 -3.64 -2.93 8.72
C GLN A 118 -4.64 -1.81 8.96
N SER A 119 -4.77 -1.36 10.20
CA SER A 119 -5.66 -0.29 10.60
C SER A 119 -4.98 0.63 11.61
N ASN A 120 -5.01 1.90 11.32
CA ASN A 120 -4.57 2.99 12.18
C ASN A 120 -5.54 4.16 11.98
N THR A 121 -5.32 5.29 12.66
CA THR A 121 -6.25 6.43 12.63
C THR A 121 -5.51 7.70 12.30
N ASP A 122 -6.05 8.51 11.40
CA ASP A 122 -5.51 9.82 11.08
C ASP A 122 -5.94 10.91 12.09
N LYS A 123 -5.48 12.13 11.85
CA LYS A 123 -5.78 13.33 12.64
C LYS A 123 -7.26 13.69 12.76
N ASP A 124 -8.09 13.25 11.83
CA ASP A 124 -9.53 13.52 11.76
C ASP A 124 -10.37 12.31 12.22
N GLY A 125 -9.72 11.22 12.65
CA GLY A 125 -10.36 9.98 13.06
C GLY A 125 -10.73 9.06 11.90
N ALA A 126 -10.25 9.34 10.67
CA ALA A 126 -10.44 8.46 9.53
C ALA A 126 -9.46 7.27 9.59
N GLU A 127 -9.88 6.14 9.07
CA GLU A 127 -9.05 4.95 9.01
C GLU A 127 -7.94 5.12 7.97
N THR A 128 -6.72 4.74 8.37
CA THR A 128 -5.56 4.62 7.50
C THR A 128 -5.02 3.21 7.56
N HIS A 129 -4.44 2.74 6.45
CA HIS A 129 -3.99 1.36 6.28
C HIS A 129 -2.47 1.23 6.44
N ILE A 130 -1.98 1.65 7.60
CA ILE A 130 -0.58 1.49 8.04
C ILE A 130 -0.54 0.78 9.40
N SER A 131 0.63 0.26 9.77
CA SER A 131 0.81 -0.46 11.02
C SER A 131 0.40 0.37 12.25
N GLU A 132 -0.22 -0.28 13.22
CA GLU A 132 -0.53 0.29 14.55
C GLU A 132 0.71 0.71 15.34
N LEU A 133 1.90 0.28 14.94
CA LEU A 133 3.15 0.73 15.53
C LEU A 133 3.45 2.21 15.21
N PHE A 134 2.93 2.73 14.10
CA PHE A 134 2.98 4.17 13.84
C PHE A 134 2.06 4.93 14.78
N GLU A 135 2.50 6.13 15.20
CA GLU A 135 1.73 6.97 16.13
C GLU A 135 0.37 7.35 15.49
N PRO A 136 -0.77 7.03 16.15
CA PRO A 136 -2.09 7.39 15.64
C PRO A 136 -2.32 8.91 15.65
N GLY A 137 -3.24 9.39 14.83
CA GLY A 137 -3.60 10.80 14.74
C GLY A 137 -2.60 11.65 13.94
N GLY A 138 -1.84 11.03 13.07
CA GLY A 138 -1.00 11.71 12.08
C GLY A 138 -1.74 12.06 10.79
N GLY A 139 -1.02 12.48 9.76
CA GLY A 139 -1.57 12.70 8.43
C GLY A 139 -1.94 11.40 7.71
N HIS A 140 -2.95 11.46 6.88
CA HIS A 140 -3.38 10.32 6.06
C HIS A 140 -2.62 10.17 4.73
N ASN A 141 -1.59 10.97 4.54
CA ASN A 141 -0.76 10.99 3.33
C ASN A 141 0.68 11.39 3.67
N THR A 142 1.56 11.19 2.70
CA THR A 142 2.93 11.70 2.78
C THR A 142 3.39 12.25 1.44
N TRP A 143 4.13 13.35 1.45
CA TRP A 143 4.94 13.76 0.33
C TRP A 143 6.02 12.72 0.05
N THR A 144 6.38 12.56 -1.23
CA THR A 144 7.53 11.77 -1.67
C THR A 144 8.57 12.68 -2.32
N TYR A 145 9.75 12.17 -2.59
CA TYR A 145 10.79 12.98 -3.21
C TYR A 145 10.62 13.11 -4.74
N GLU A 146 9.73 12.33 -5.36
CA GLU A 146 9.56 12.34 -6.82
C GLU A 146 8.92 13.63 -7.30
N GLU A 147 9.58 14.23 -8.28
CA GLU A 147 9.10 15.36 -9.05
C GLU A 147 8.49 14.89 -10.37
N LYS A 148 7.42 15.55 -10.81
CA LYS A 148 6.76 15.16 -12.05
C LYS A 148 7.62 15.52 -13.26
N PRO A 149 7.98 14.57 -14.12
CA PRO A 149 8.71 14.86 -15.34
C PRO A 149 8.00 15.94 -16.18
N ASP A 150 8.75 16.92 -16.70
CA ASP A 150 8.26 18.05 -17.51
C ASP A 150 7.33 19.03 -16.80
N TYR A 151 7.07 18.86 -15.51
CA TYR A 151 6.17 19.73 -14.71
C TYR A 151 6.78 20.03 -13.34
N GLU A 152 7.80 20.86 -13.27
CA GLU A 152 8.60 21.17 -12.07
C GLU A 152 7.80 21.63 -10.85
N GLN A 153 6.58 22.16 -11.06
CA GLN A 153 5.70 22.63 -10.00
C GLN A 153 4.91 21.51 -9.30
N TYR A 154 5.04 20.25 -9.77
CA TYR A 154 4.33 19.11 -9.18
C TYR A 154 5.30 18.11 -8.55
N ALA A 155 4.92 17.58 -7.39
CA ALA A 155 5.56 16.46 -6.73
C ALA A 155 4.54 15.36 -6.43
N GLN A 156 5.02 14.16 -6.20
CA GLN A 156 4.17 13.03 -5.88
C GLN A 156 3.86 13.00 -4.38
N LYS A 157 2.64 12.61 -4.04
CA LYS A 157 2.23 12.21 -2.69
C LYS A 157 1.63 10.82 -2.71
N PHE A 158 1.68 10.13 -1.58
CA PHE A 158 1.03 8.84 -1.38
C PHE A 158 -0.07 8.94 -0.31
N SER A 159 -1.20 8.26 -0.52
CA SER A 159 -2.34 8.24 0.40
C SER A 159 -2.41 6.93 1.17
N PHE A 160 -2.36 6.99 2.49
CA PHE A 160 -2.53 5.84 3.37
C PHE A 160 -4.00 5.43 3.60
N ILE A 161 -4.95 6.16 3.03
CA ILE A 161 -6.37 5.75 2.99
C ILE A 161 -6.64 4.88 1.78
N THR A 162 -6.12 5.28 0.60
CA THR A 162 -6.49 4.65 -0.68
C THR A 162 -5.41 3.77 -1.29
N GLY A 163 -4.16 3.87 -0.80
CA GLY A 163 -3.01 3.17 -1.38
C GLY A 163 -2.56 3.71 -2.73
N ASN A 164 -2.99 4.92 -3.11
CA ASN A 164 -2.67 5.51 -4.39
C ASN A 164 -1.69 6.68 -4.25
N ASP A 165 -0.80 6.79 -5.21
CA ASP A 165 0.02 7.97 -5.44
C ASP A 165 -0.70 8.97 -6.36
N MET A 166 -0.40 10.24 -6.18
CA MET A 166 -0.97 11.35 -6.97
C MET A 166 0.05 12.47 -7.13
N TRP A 167 0.01 13.13 -8.30
CA TRP A 167 0.77 14.34 -8.54
C TRP A 167 0.02 15.56 -8.02
N GLU A 168 0.67 16.34 -7.17
CA GLU A 168 0.09 17.52 -6.54
C GLU A 168 1.01 18.73 -6.70
N HIS A 169 0.43 19.92 -6.64
CA HIS A 169 1.20 21.16 -6.70
C HIS A 169 2.07 21.29 -5.44
N LYS A 170 3.35 21.57 -5.62
CA LYS A 170 4.31 21.63 -4.52
C LYS A 170 3.98 22.66 -3.44
N ASP A 171 3.27 23.74 -3.79
CA ASP A 171 2.84 24.78 -2.84
C ASP A 171 1.59 24.38 -2.02
N ASN A 172 1.06 23.16 -2.21
CA ASN A 172 -0.13 22.72 -1.51
C ASN A 172 0.20 22.36 -0.04
N GLU A 173 -0.36 23.12 0.91
CA GLU A 173 -0.12 23.01 2.35
C GLU A 173 -1.06 22.02 3.08
N TYR A 174 -1.86 21.23 2.35
CA TYR A 174 -2.82 20.29 2.98
C TYR A 174 -2.25 18.89 3.22
N TYR A 175 -0.97 18.67 2.92
CA TYR A 175 -0.36 17.36 3.01
C TYR A 175 0.65 17.30 4.16
N HIS A 176 1.23 16.12 4.37
CA HIS A 176 2.09 15.82 5.50
C HIS A 176 3.37 15.13 5.01
N CYS A 177 4.28 14.91 5.92
CA CYS A 177 5.52 14.22 5.63
C CYS A 177 5.78 13.16 6.69
N ARG A 178 5.89 11.90 6.25
CA ARG A 178 6.44 10.78 7.02
C ARG A 178 7.81 10.45 6.45
N VAL A 179 8.84 10.67 7.25
CA VAL A 179 10.21 10.53 6.80
C VAL A 179 10.74 9.12 7.00
N THR A 180 11.69 8.77 6.16
CA THR A 180 12.41 7.50 6.21
C THR A 180 13.91 7.72 6.05
N ARG A 181 14.69 6.69 6.33
CA ARG A 181 16.11 6.56 6.01
C ARG A 181 16.42 5.12 5.66
N ASP A 182 17.52 4.93 4.93
CA ASP A 182 18.01 3.58 4.64
C ASP A 182 18.67 2.97 5.88
N VAL A 183 18.33 1.71 6.18
CA VAL A 183 19.11 0.92 7.12
C VAL A 183 20.29 0.34 6.36
N ILE A 184 21.46 0.94 6.52
CA ILE A 184 22.69 0.37 5.98
C ILE A 184 22.95 -0.91 6.80
N GLN A 185 22.66 -2.06 6.23
CA GLN A 185 23.16 -3.31 6.77
C GLN A 185 24.68 -3.23 6.63
N GLU A 186 25.39 -3.11 7.76
CA GLU A 186 26.82 -3.39 7.74
C GLU A 186 26.97 -4.77 7.10
N GLU A 187 27.72 -4.87 6.00
CA GLU A 187 28.01 -6.15 5.37
C GLU A 187 28.49 -7.07 6.49
N TRP A 188 27.67 -8.09 6.80
CA TRP A 188 28.03 -9.10 7.76
C TRP A 188 29.32 -9.80 7.23
N GLU A 189 30.48 -9.34 7.69
CA GLU A 189 31.73 -10.06 7.47
C GLU A 189 31.73 -11.28 8.38
N PRO A 190 31.62 -12.50 7.81
CA PRO A 190 31.66 -13.71 8.62
C PRO A 190 32.97 -13.77 9.40
N GLU A 191 32.91 -14.15 10.67
CA GLU A 191 34.08 -14.14 11.59
C GLU A 191 35.30 -14.89 11.05
N TRP A 192 35.09 -15.90 10.17
CA TRP A 192 36.17 -16.61 9.52
C TRP A 192 37.02 -15.73 8.56
N ARG A 193 36.50 -14.63 8.05
CA ARG A 193 37.22 -13.67 7.20
C ARG A 193 38.11 -12.74 8.01
N LYS A 194 37.81 -12.55 9.29
CA LYS A 194 38.61 -11.73 10.20
C LYS A 194 39.97 -12.41 10.57
N ASP A 195 40.00 -13.74 10.52
CA ASP A 195 41.19 -14.51 10.91
C ASP A 195 42.24 -14.67 9.80
N THR A 196 41.93 -14.34 8.55
CA THR A 196 42.88 -14.48 7.42
C THR A 196 43.88 -13.35 7.31
N LYS A 197 43.73 -12.24 8.03
CA LYS A 197 44.70 -11.13 8.05
C LYS A 197 45.94 -11.36 8.96
N SER A 198 45.97 -12.46 9.70
CA SER A 198 47.08 -12.78 10.59
C SER A 198 48.14 -13.72 10.03
N PHE A 199 48.06 -14.12 8.74
CA PHE A 199 49.00 -15.08 8.11
C PHE A 199 49.94 -14.47 7.07
N GLU A 200 50.02 -13.15 6.95
CA GLU A 200 51.07 -12.50 6.17
C GLU A 200 52.19 -11.99 7.09
N ARG A 201 53.16 -12.89 7.36
CA ARG A 201 54.49 -12.55 7.84
C ARG A 201 55.54 -13.36 7.08
#